data_86dfd01623d2d21eda71ec086da0a47b
#
_entry.id   86dfd01623d2d21eda71ec086da0a47b
#
_cell.length_a   1.000
_cell.length_b   1.000
_cell.length_c   1.000
_cell.angle_alpha   90.00
_cell.angle_beta   90.00
_cell.angle_gamma   90.00
#
_symmetry.space_group_name_H-M   'P 1'
#
loop_
_entity.id
_entity.type
_entity.pdbx_description
1 polymer ?
#
loop_
_entity_poly.entity_id
_entity_poly.type
_entity_poly.pdbx_seq_one_letter_code
_entity_poly.pdbx_strand_id
1 'polypeptide(L)'
;MLLCNYFGTLLKLEERPARLLGAVSWGGYAVFAFLEIGSPFTHLGFYIDADLMVHQNFYFDPFRFAYIYYCIILVVVLFTYRKKFVLKMLRCLAYILLFSFGMIALEAEYVSTSYSCMALLLPYMGVLFLFHYTSYDRETGTLDAGAFDSYLRDVGDDDFSVIFMGFPETNLKKIPELPRTILTFAENYFKTFCLFRLQDDKLALVYQRLSNKAEKNGKYNIQKTFERVCKEHGLGYRVLIAHADDRLREAGEYLALNEFMEEKIPVGAVYELSLIHI
;
A
#
# COMPACT_ATOMS: atom_id res chain seq x y z
N MET A 1 -18.12 0.37 -6.14
CA MET A 1 -17.75 -0.58 -7.18
C MET A 1 -16.45 -0.21 -7.89
N LEU A 2 -16.37 0.92 -8.62
CA LEU A 2 -15.15 1.34 -9.37
C LEU A 2 -13.92 1.42 -8.47
N LEU A 3 -14.04 1.93 -7.27
CA LEU A 3 -12.95 2.02 -6.29
C LEU A 3 -12.40 0.65 -5.90
N CYS A 4 -13.27 -0.35 -5.68
CA CYS A 4 -12.84 -1.73 -5.38
C CYS A 4 -12.07 -2.36 -6.54
N ASN A 5 -12.54 -2.16 -7.77
CA ASN A 5 -11.84 -2.64 -8.96
C ASN A 5 -10.49 -1.93 -9.14
N TYR A 6 -10.45 -0.62 -8.88
CA TYR A 6 -9.22 0.15 -8.90
C TYR A 6 -8.20 -0.41 -7.88
N PHE A 7 -8.63 -0.73 -6.66
CA PHE A 7 -7.79 -1.38 -5.66
C PHE A 7 -7.29 -2.76 -6.12
N GLY A 8 -8.14 -3.56 -6.74
CA GLY A 8 -7.74 -4.85 -7.31
C GLY A 8 -6.60 -4.71 -8.33
N THR A 9 -6.71 -3.71 -9.22
CA THR A 9 -5.68 -3.40 -10.21
C THR A 9 -4.42 -2.83 -9.57
N LEU A 10 -4.57 -1.92 -8.60
CA LEU A 10 -3.47 -1.29 -7.88
C LEU A 10 -2.61 -2.30 -7.13
N LEU A 11 -3.25 -3.25 -6.44
CA LEU A 11 -2.60 -4.28 -5.64
C LEU A 11 -2.03 -5.42 -6.49
N LYS A 12 -2.24 -5.39 -7.82
CA LYS A 12 -1.86 -6.49 -8.73
C LYS A 12 -2.27 -7.83 -8.14
N LEU A 13 -3.56 -7.96 -7.80
CA LEU A 13 -4.08 -9.20 -7.24
C LEU A 13 -3.92 -10.33 -8.25
N GLU A 14 -3.62 -11.52 -7.74
CA GLU A 14 -3.67 -12.74 -8.54
C GLU A 14 -5.07 -12.91 -9.15
N GLU A 15 -5.17 -13.65 -10.25
CA GLU A 15 -6.44 -13.81 -11.00
C GLU A 15 -7.61 -14.27 -10.13
N ARG A 16 -7.40 -15.18 -9.16
CA ARG A 16 -8.48 -15.69 -8.31
C ARG A 16 -9.04 -14.62 -7.38
N PRO A 17 -8.23 -13.95 -6.52
CA PRO A 17 -8.74 -12.89 -5.66
C PRO A 17 -9.26 -11.68 -6.45
N ALA A 18 -8.66 -11.35 -7.60
CA ALA A 18 -9.16 -10.27 -8.47
C ALA A 18 -10.55 -10.59 -9.02
N ARG A 19 -10.79 -11.82 -9.52
CA ARG A 19 -12.11 -12.27 -9.99
C ARG A 19 -13.14 -12.29 -8.86
N LEU A 20 -12.76 -12.75 -7.66
CA LEU A 20 -13.65 -12.74 -6.51
C LEU A 20 -14.06 -11.33 -6.12
N LEU A 21 -13.09 -10.41 -6.00
CA LEU A 21 -13.34 -9.00 -5.70
C LEU A 21 -14.25 -8.36 -6.75
N GLY A 22 -13.99 -8.64 -8.03
CA GLY A 22 -14.84 -8.21 -9.14
C GLY A 22 -16.27 -8.76 -9.01
N ALA A 23 -16.43 -10.07 -8.82
CA ALA A 23 -17.74 -10.70 -8.71
C ALA A 23 -18.55 -10.16 -7.51
N VAL A 24 -17.93 -10.01 -6.33
CA VAL A 24 -18.57 -9.45 -5.14
C VAL A 24 -18.94 -7.99 -5.38
N SER A 25 -18.04 -7.20 -5.96
CA SER A 25 -18.27 -5.78 -6.22
C SER A 25 -19.37 -5.53 -7.27
N TRP A 26 -19.37 -6.29 -8.39
CA TRP A 26 -20.39 -6.19 -9.43
C TRP A 26 -21.73 -6.80 -9.00
N GLY A 27 -21.71 -7.92 -8.26
CA GLY A 27 -22.89 -8.53 -7.69
C GLY A 27 -23.61 -7.60 -6.71
N GLY A 28 -22.86 -6.97 -5.81
CA GLY A 28 -23.41 -5.94 -4.93
C GLY A 28 -24.01 -4.76 -5.70
N TYR A 29 -23.32 -4.26 -6.72
CA TYR A 29 -23.85 -3.20 -7.59
C TYR A 29 -25.17 -3.58 -8.24
N ALA A 30 -25.25 -4.76 -8.82
CA ALA A 30 -26.48 -5.24 -9.47
C ALA A 30 -27.65 -5.32 -8.48
N VAL A 31 -27.42 -5.84 -7.28
CA VAL A 31 -28.45 -5.95 -6.23
C VAL A 31 -28.93 -4.56 -5.81
N PHE A 32 -28.03 -3.65 -5.46
CA PHE A 32 -28.42 -2.30 -5.00
C PHE A 32 -29.04 -1.46 -6.12
N ALA A 33 -28.55 -1.59 -7.37
CA ALA A 33 -29.18 -0.94 -8.52
C ALA A 33 -30.60 -1.45 -8.76
N PHE A 34 -30.81 -2.76 -8.62
CA PHE A 34 -32.14 -3.34 -8.73
C PHE A 34 -33.11 -2.85 -7.64
N LEU A 35 -32.62 -2.77 -6.40
CA LEU A 35 -33.40 -2.22 -5.27
C LEU A 35 -33.74 -0.75 -5.49
N GLU A 36 -32.80 0.06 -5.99
CA GLU A 36 -33.00 1.48 -6.26
C GLU A 36 -34.00 1.70 -7.39
N ILE A 37 -33.88 0.97 -8.51
CA ILE A 37 -34.82 1.03 -9.62
C ILE A 37 -36.22 0.57 -9.19
N GLY A 38 -36.30 -0.42 -8.30
CA GLY A 38 -37.54 -0.93 -7.74
C GLY A 38 -38.16 -0.04 -6.64
N SER A 39 -37.42 0.91 -6.10
CA SER A 39 -37.86 1.75 -4.98
C SER A 39 -39.20 2.46 -5.19
N PRO A 40 -39.50 3.06 -6.36
CA PRO A 40 -40.78 3.72 -6.60
C PRO A 40 -41.99 2.77 -6.49
N PHE A 41 -41.79 1.47 -6.76
CA PHE A 41 -42.86 0.47 -6.75
C PHE A 41 -42.99 -0.24 -5.40
N THR A 42 -41.85 -0.44 -4.71
CA THR A 42 -41.78 -1.17 -3.45
C THR A 42 -41.85 -0.27 -2.23
N HIS A 43 -41.73 1.05 -2.42
CA HIS A 43 -41.57 2.04 -1.37
C HIS A 43 -40.35 1.81 -0.46
N LEU A 44 -39.38 1.00 -0.95
CA LEU A 44 -38.09 0.80 -0.32
C LEU A 44 -37.13 1.89 -0.80
N GLY A 45 -36.61 2.72 0.08
CA GLY A 45 -35.71 3.81 -0.26
C GLY A 45 -36.43 5.12 -0.54
N PHE A 46 -37.23 5.22 -1.59
CA PHE A 46 -38.07 6.37 -1.86
C PHE A 46 -39.39 5.97 -2.54
N TYR A 47 -40.38 6.86 -2.46
CA TYR A 47 -41.62 6.72 -3.19
C TYR A 47 -42.08 8.11 -3.71
N ILE A 48 -42.91 8.08 -4.75
CA ILE A 48 -43.45 9.25 -5.37
C ILE A 48 -44.93 9.27 -5.01
N ASP A 49 -45.37 10.34 -4.38
CA ASP A 49 -46.77 10.55 -4.00
C ASP A 49 -47.64 10.98 -5.21
N ALA A 50 -48.97 10.99 -5.03
CA ALA A 50 -49.94 11.43 -6.05
C ALA A 50 -49.69 12.89 -6.53
N ASP A 51 -49.12 13.72 -5.68
CA ASP A 51 -48.71 15.10 -5.97
C ASP A 51 -47.33 15.21 -6.66
N LEU A 52 -46.77 14.10 -7.13
CA LEU A 52 -45.43 14.00 -7.76
C LEU A 52 -44.27 14.44 -6.83
N MET A 53 -44.51 14.45 -5.53
CA MET A 53 -43.45 14.72 -4.54
C MET A 53 -42.70 13.46 -4.19
N VAL A 54 -41.36 13.57 -4.12
CA VAL A 54 -40.46 12.46 -3.75
C VAL A 54 -40.30 12.45 -2.24
N HIS A 55 -40.67 11.32 -1.64
CA HIS A 55 -40.48 11.04 -0.20
C HIS A 55 -39.42 10.01 0.00
N GLN A 56 -38.42 10.28 0.84
CA GLN A 56 -37.41 9.31 1.24
C GLN A 56 -37.90 8.43 2.38
N ASN A 57 -37.62 7.14 2.28
CA ASN A 57 -37.86 6.21 3.39
C ASN A 57 -36.65 6.23 4.33
N PHE A 58 -36.85 6.75 5.54
CA PHE A 58 -35.80 6.87 6.54
C PHE A 58 -35.26 5.54 7.07
N TYR A 59 -36.09 4.49 7.05
CA TYR A 59 -35.73 3.21 7.65
C TYR A 59 -34.91 2.31 6.72
N PHE A 60 -35.10 2.46 5.43
CA PHE A 60 -34.38 1.66 4.45
C PHE A 60 -34.00 2.53 3.26
N ASP A 61 -32.72 2.87 3.18
CA ASP A 61 -32.12 3.60 2.09
C ASP A 61 -31.11 2.70 1.40
N PRO A 62 -31.40 2.16 0.19
CA PRO A 62 -30.51 1.29 -0.55
C PRO A 62 -29.12 1.91 -0.79
N PHE A 63 -29.07 3.21 -0.95
CA PHE A 63 -27.82 3.94 -1.15
C PHE A 63 -26.91 3.88 0.08
N ARG A 64 -27.45 4.07 1.29
CA ARG A 64 -26.69 3.96 2.55
C ARG A 64 -26.18 2.53 2.77
N PHE A 65 -27.02 1.54 2.50
CA PHE A 65 -26.61 0.15 2.59
C PHE A 65 -25.53 -0.21 1.56
N ALA A 66 -25.65 0.27 0.33
CA ALA A 66 -24.62 0.11 -0.69
C ALA A 66 -23.30 0.73 -0.24
N TYR A 67 -23.33 1.93 0.32
CA TYR A 67 -22.14 2.59 0.83
C TYR A 67 -21.47 1.77 1.94
N ILE A 68 -22.22 1.33 2.94
CA ILE A 68 -21.71 0.49 4.04
C ILE A 68 -21.08 -0.80 3.47
N TYR A 69 -21.77 -1.45 2.54
CA TYR A 69 -21.27 -2.64 1.87
C TYR A 69 -19.91 -2.43 1.21
N TYR A 70 -19.75 -1.36 0.41
CA TYR A 70 -18.48 -1.06 -0.24
C TYR A 70 -17.39 -0.62 0.75
N CYS A 71 -17.75 0.07 1.82
CA CYS A 71 -16.80 0.37 2.90
C CYS A 71 -16.28 -0.91 3.56
N ILE A 72 -17.15 -1.87 3.83
CA ILE A 72 -16.76 -3.18 4.39
C ILE A 72 -15.79 -3.90 3.44
N ILE A 73 -16.11 -3.96 2.15
CA ILE A 73 -15.21 -4.57 1.15
C ILE A 73 -13.84 -3.89 1.17
N LEU A 74 -13.79 -2.55 1.19
CA LEU A 74 -12.54 -1.80 1.23
C LEU A 74 -11.74 -2.09 2.50
N VAL A 75 -12.39 -2.12 3.65
CA VAL A 75 -11.74 -2.45 4.92
C VAL A 75 -11.17 -3.86 4.89
N VAL A 76 -11.93 -4.85 4.38
CA VAL A 76 -11.45 -6.23 4.24
C VAL A 76 -10.25 -6.31 3.31
N VAL A 77 -10.28 -5.64 2.16
CA VAL A 77 -9.16 -5.60 1.22
C VAL A 77 -7.94 -4.95 1.86
N LEU A 78 -8.10 -3.80 2.51
CA LEU A 78 -7.02 -3.10 3.18
C LEU A 78 -6.41 -3.95 4.30
N PHE A 79 -7.22 -4.63 5.09
CA PHE A 79 -6.74 -5.47 6.18
C PHE A 79 -6.02 -6.72 5.69
N THR A 80 -6.55 -7.36 4.63
CA THR A 80 -5.96 -8.55 4.02
C THR A 80 -4.60 -8.24 3.39
N TYR A 81 -4.50 -7.10 2.70
CA TYR A 81 -3.29 -6.71 1.97
C TYR A 81 -2.48 -5.62 2.71
N ARG A 82 -2.69 -5.43 4.03
CA ARG A 82 -2.03 -4.39 4.84
C ARG A 82 -0.51 -4.36 4.73
N LYS A 83 0.11 -5.51 4.49
CA LYS A 83 1.57 -5.62 4.31
C LYS A 83 2.09 -4.94 3.03
N LYS A 84 1.22 -4.74 2.03
CA LYS A 84 1.57 -4.06 0.77
C LYS A 84 1.46 -2.53 0.87
N PHE A 85 0.98 -2.01 2.00
CA PHE A 85 0.79 -0.59 2.21
C PHE A 85 1.74 -0.05 3.27
N VAL A 86 2.25 1.15 3.04
CA VAL A 86 2.93 1.92 4.09
C VAL A 86 1.92 2.23 5.20
N LEU A 87 2.30 2.05 6.44
CA LEU A 87 1.42 2.25 7.60
C LEU A 87 0.76 3.64 7.61
N LYS A 88 1.49 4.67 7.17
CA LYS A 88 0.98 6.04 7.03
C LYS A 88 -0.17 6.14 6.03
N MET A 89 -0.05 5.49 4.86
CA MET A 89 -1.12 5.42 3.86
C MET A 89 -2.36 4.71 4.40
N LEU A 90 -2.15 3.62 5.12
CA LEU A 90 -3.24 2.87 5.75
C LEU A 90 -3.98 3.72 6.79
N ARG A 91 -3.26 4.48 7.62
CA ARG A 91 -3.85 5.42 8.59
C ARG A 91 -4.63 6.53 7.91
N CYS A 92 -4.08 7.18 6.87
CA CYS A 92 -4.78 8.20 6.11
C CYS A 92 -6.08 7.67 5.49
N LEU A 93 -6.05 6.49 4.89
CA LEU A 93 -7.25 5.83 4.34
C LEU A 93 -8.28 5.53 5.42
N ALA A 94 -7.85 5.04 6.58
CA ALA A 94 -8.74 4.80 7.71
C ALA A 94 -9.42 6.09 8.19
N TYR A 95 -8.68 7.20 8.29
CA TYR A 95 -9.26 8.50 8.65
C TYR A 95 -10.25 9.01 7.60
N ILE A 96 -9.94 8.89 6.31
CA ILE A 96 -10.84 9.29 5.22
C ILE A 96 -12.14 8.47 5.27
N LEU A 97 -12.06 7.16 5.47
CA LEU A 97 -13.22 6.30 5.60
C LEU A 97 -14.04 6.63 6.84
N LEU A 98 -13.39 6.86 7.99
CA LEU A 98 -14.06 7.26 9.23
C LEU A 98 -14.79 8.59 9.08
N PHE A 99 -14.14 9.57 8.46
CA PHE A 99 -14.76 10.87 8.18
C PHE A 99 -15.96 10.75 7.24
N SER A 100 -15.84 9.96 6.16
CA SER A 100 -16.95 9.68 5.25
C SER A 100 -18.14 9.02 5.95
N PHE A 101 -17.86 8.09 6.86
CA PHE A 101 -18.88 7.46 7.70
C PHE A 101 -19.58 8.48 8.60
N GLY A 102 -18.80 9.38 9.20
CA GLY A 102 -19.34 10.50 10.00
C GLY A 102 -20.28 11.41 9.21
N MET A 103 -19.92 11.71 7.95
CA MET A 103 -20.77 12.54 7.07
C MET A 103 -22.13 11.88 6.78
N ILE A 104 -22.15 10.57 6.53
CA ILE A 104 -23.42 9.83 6.32
C ILE A 104 -24.24 9.74 7.62
N ALA A 105 -23.58 9.58 8.77
CA ALA A 105 -24.28 9.60 10.05
C ALA A 105 -24.92 10.96 10.35
N LEU A 106 -24.22 12.05 10.02
CA LEU A 106 -24.77 13.42 10.13
C LEU A 106 -25.95 13.64 9.18
N GLU A 107 -25.91 13.12 7.96
CA GLU A 107 -27.04 13.18 7.03
C GLU A 107 -28.29 12.45 7.59
N ALA A 108 -28.09 11.39 8.37
CA ALA A 108 -29.20 10.69 9.01
C ALA A 108 -29.92 11.53 10.08
N GLU A 109 -29.20 12.45 10.73
CA GLU A 109 -29.74 13.35 11.76
C GLU A 109 -30.31 14.64 11.16
N TYR A 110 -29.67 15.17 10.11
CA TYR A 110 -29.97 16.47 9.51
C TYR A 110 -30.54 16.30 8.09
N VAL A 111 -31.83 16.03 8.00
CA VAL A 111 -32.58 15.70 6.76
C VAL A 111 -32.53 16.80 5.68
N SER A 112 -32.22 18.03 6.05
CA SER A 112 -32.20 19.18 5.12
C SER A 112 -30.93 19.33 4.30
N THR A 113 -29.88 18.58 4.58
CA THR A 113 -28.57 18.70 3.95
C THR A 113 -28.11 17.36 3.38
N SER A 114 -27.77 17.32 2.10
CA SER A 114 -27.24 16.11 1.47
C SER A 114 -25.71 16.07 1.56
N TYR A 115 -25.19 15.20 2.38
CA TYR A 115 -23.75 14.93 2.49
C TYR A 115 -23.32 13.70 1.68
N SER A 116 -24.24 12.99 1.05
CA SER A 116 -24.00 11.75 0.32
C SER A 116 -22.94 11.91 -0.78
N CYS A 117 -23.00 12.99 -1.55
CA CYS A 117 -22.01 13.27 -2.58
C CYS A 117 -20.59 13.44 -2.00
N MET A 118 -20.46 14.18 -0.89
CA MET A 118 -19.18 14.37 -0.20
C MET A 118 -18.67 13.07 0.38
N ALA A 119 -19.52 12.28 1.01
CA ALA A 119 -19.18 10.99 1.59
C ALA A 119 -18.66 10.00 0.54
N LEU A 120 -19.18 10.04 -0.69
CA LEU A 120 -18.69 9.23 -1.81
C LEU A 120 -17.40 9.76 -2.43
N LEU A 121 -17.31 11.08 -2.63
CA LEU A 121 -16.17 11.70 -3.31
C LEU A 121 -14.90 11.64 -2.45
N LEU A 122 -15.01 11.83 -1.14
CA LEU A 122 -13.86 11.87 -0.23
C LEU A 122 -13.01 10.59 -0.26
N PRO A 123 -13.55 9.37 -0.12
CA PRO A 123 -12.75 8.16 -0.24
C PRO A 123 -12.13 8.00 -1.62
N TYR A 124 -12.88 8.34 -2.67
CA TYR A 124 -12.40 8.25 -4.04
C TYR A 124 -11.24 9.21 -4.30
N MET A 125 -11.40 10.47 -3.95
CA MET A 125 -10.35 11.49 -4.07
C MET A 125 -9.17 11.17 -3.17
N GLY A 126 -9.41 10.72 -1.94
CA GLY A 126 -8.37 10.31 -1.00
C GLY A 126 -7.52 9.17 -1.54
N VAL A 127 -8.16 8.15 -2.10
CA VAL A 127 -7.46 7.03 -2.74
C VAL A 127 -6.68 7.49 -3.96
N LEU A 128 -7.31 8.24 -4.86
CA LEU A 128 -6.61 8.79 -6.03
C LEU A 128 -5.40 9.63 -5.60
N PHE A 129 -5.59 10.53 -4.63
CA PHE A 129 -4.52 11.39 -4.13
C PHE A 129 -3.38 10.58 -3.51
N LEU A 130 -3.69 9.66 -2.60
CA LEU A 130 -2.68 8.82 -1.95
C LEU A 130 -1.89 7.96 -2.94
N PHE A 131 -2.52 7.42 -3.96
CA PHE A 131 -1.87 6.48 -4.89
C PHE A 131 -1.33 7.12 -6.17
N HIS A 132 -1.78 8.31 -6.54
CA HIS A 132 -1.21 9.04 -7.67
C HIS A 132 -0.18 10.09 -7.25
N TYR A 133 -0.29 10.59 -6.02
CA TYR A 133 0.64 11.59 -5.50
C TYR A 133 1.81 10.95 -4.72
N THR A 134 1.63 9.74 -4.20
CA THR A 134 2.75 8.97 -3.68
C THR A 134 3.44 8.28 -4.85
N SER A 135 4.71 8.45 -4.89
CA SER A 135 5.68 7.91 -5.81
C SER A 135 5.77 6.38 -5.73
N TYR A 136 4.64 5.72 -5.93
CA TYR A 136 4.58 4.26 -5.97
C TYR A 136 4.71 3.79 -7.41
N ASP A 137 5.77 3.06 -7.69
CA ASP A 137 5.98 2.44 -8.99
C ASP A 137 5.12 1.17 -9.12
N ARG A 138 4.10 1.25 -9.98
CA ARG A 138 3.16 0.15 -10.22
C ARG A 138 3.80 -1.07 -10.88
N GLU A 139 4.86 -0.89 -11.67
CA GLU A 139 5.49 -1.98 -12.39
C GLU A 139 6.34 -2.84 -11.47
N THR A 140 7.11 -2.22 -10.61
CA THR A 140 8.02 -2.90 -9.70
C THR A 140 7.42 -3.19 -8.33
N GLY A 141 6.35 -2.47 -7.93
CA GLY A 141 5.76 -2.58 -6.59
C GLY A 141 6.57 -1.86 -5.52
N THR A 142 7.47 -0.95 -5.91
CA THR A 142 8.36 -0.20 -5.02
C THR A 142 7.88 1.22 -4.79
N LEU A 143 8.31 1.82 -3.69
CA LEU A 143 8.23 3.26 -3.45
C LEU A 143 9.47 3.96 -4.00
N ASP A 144 9.39 5.26 -4.29
CA ASP A 144 10.55 6.02 -4.80
C ASP A 144 11.45 6.61 -3.69
N ALA A 145 12.49 7.33 -4.12
CA ALA A 145 13.44 7.97 -3.23
C ALA A 145 12.81 9.06 -2.33
N GLY A 146 11.82 9.80 -2.82
CA GLY A 146 11.11 10.80 -2.02
C GLY A 146 10.29 10.16 -0.90
N ALA A 147 9.67 9.01 -1.18
CA ALA A 147 8.99 8.22 -0.17
C ALA A 147 9.97 7.61 0.85
N PHE A 148 11.19 7.23 0.44
CA PHE A 148 12.24 6.74 1.33
C PHE A 148 12.63 7.79 2.36
N ASP A 149 12.94 9.00 1.92
CA ASP A 149 13.29 10.13 2.77
C ASP A 149 12.15 10.47 3.78
N SER A 150 10.91 10.52 3.29
CA SER A 150 9.75 10.75 4.16
C SER A 150 9.54 9.61 5.15
N TYR A 151 9.75 8.36 4.74
CA TYR A 151 9.59 7.19 5.60
C TYR A 151 10.62 7.18 6.74
N LEU A 152 11.89 7.48 6.44
CA LEU A 152 12.93 7.55 7.47
C LEU A 152 12.65 8.62 8.52
N ARG A 153 12.13 9.78 8.12
CA ARG A 153 11.71 10.84 9.06
C ARG A 153 10.52 10.43 9.93
N ASP A 154 9.60 9.64 9.38
CA ASP A 154 8.38 9.21 10.08
C ASP A 154 8.63 8.04 11.03
N VAL A 155 9.60 7.16 10.74
CA VAL A 155 9.94 6.01 11.59
C VAL A 155 10.64 6.45 12.87
N GLY A 156 11.34 7.58 12.83
CA GLY A 156 11.93 8.23 14.02
C GLY A 156 12.87 7.30 14.79
N ASP A 157 12.58 7.14 16.10
CA ASP A 157 13.42 6.35 17.02
C ASP A 157 13.10 4.84 17.03
N ASP A 158 12.29 4.35 16.10
CA ASP A 158 11.97 2.92 16.00
C ASP A 158 13.22 2.13 15.58
N ASP A 159 13.34 0.91 16.12
CA ASP A 159 14.46 -0.01 15.83
C ASP A 159 14.24 -0.64 14.43
N PHE A 160 14.92 -0.12 13.43
CA PHE A 160 14.82 -0.60 12.06
C PHE A 160 16.20 -0.87 11.44
N SER A 161 16.20 -1.55 10.32
CA SER A 161 17.40 -1.81 9.52
C SER A 161 17.12 -1.55 8.05
N VAL A 162 18.14 -1.13 7.33
CA VAL A 162 18.08 -0.86 5.90
C VAL A 162 19.05 -1.77 5.16
N ILE A 163 18.58 -2.41 4.11
CA ILE A 163 19.41 -3.15 3.16
C ILE A 163 19.45 -2.37 1.85
N PHE A 164 20.57 -1.78 1.55
CA PHE A 164 20.84 -1.18 0.25
C PHE A 164 21.30 -2.24 -0.74
N MET A 165 20.76 -2.20 -1.94
CA MET A 165 21.04 -3.14 -3.01
C MET A 165 21.33 -2.36 -4.29
N GLY A 166 22.56 -2.45 -4.79
CA GLY A 166 22.98 -1.84 -6.04
C GLY A 166 23.16 -2.90 -7.13
N PHE A 167 22.73 -2.60 -8.35
CA PHE A 167 22.82 -3.45 -9.53
C PHE A 167 23.54 -2.71 -10.64
N PRO A 168 24.87 -2.69 -10.62
CA PRO A 168 25.65 -1.95 -11.61
C PRO A 168 25.22 -2.32 -13.04
N GLU A 169 25.14 -1.31 -13.89
CA GLU A 169 24.80 -1.44 -15.32
C GLU A 169 23.39 -1.98 -15.62
N THR A 170 22.52 -2.06 -14.60
CA THR A 170 21.18 -2.65 -14.71
C THR A 170 20.11 -1.59 -14.58
N ASN A 171 19.12 -1.62 -15.47
CA ASN A 171 17.91 -0.82 -15.31
C ASN A 171 16.79 -1.71 -14.76
N LEU A 172 16.42 -1.50 -13.49
CA LEU A 172 15.40 -2.28 -12.77
C LEU A 172 14.01 -2.20 -13.40
N LYS A 173 13.72 -1.14 -14.17
CA LYS A 173 12.45 -1.04 -14.91
C LYS A 173 12.34 -2.12 -15.99
N LYS A 174 13.48 -2.57 -16.55
CA LYS A 174 13.51 -3.65 -17.54
C LYS A 174 13.40 -5.05 -16.93
N ILE A 175 13.59 -5.17 -15.61
CA ILE A 175 13.56 -6.44 -14.89
C ILE A 175 12.60 -6.32 -13.68
N PRO A 176 11.29 -6.14 -13.91
CA PRO A 176 10.30 -5.94 -12.83
C PRO A 176 10.15 -7.17 -11.92
N GLU A 177 10.63 -8.33 -12.35
CA GLU A 177 10.60 -9.56 -11.56
C GLU A 177 11.54 -9.51 -10.36
N LEU A 178 12.67 -8.82 -10.46
CA LEU A 178 13.65 -8.74 -9.39
C LEU A 178 13.10 -8.04 -8.13
N PRO A 179 12.56 -6.81 -8.20
CA PRO A 179 11.90 -6.20 -7.04
C PRO A 179 10.74 -7.04 -6.48
N ARG A 180 9.97 -7.71 -7.32
CA ARG A 180 8.89 -8.61 -6.88
C ARG A 180 9.39 -9.81 -6.11
N THR A 181 10.49 -10.42 -6.57
CA THR A 181 11.12 -11.54 -5.86
C THR A 181 11.63 -11.11 -4.50
N ILE A 182 12.24 -9.90 -4.41
CA ILE A 182 12.68 -9.31 -3.15
C ILE A 182 11.48 -9.07 -2.21
N LEU A 183 10.37 -8.53 -2.73
CA LEU A 183 9.14 -8.33 -1.96
C LEU A 183 8.57 -9.64 -1.42
N THR A 184 8.44 -10.66 -2.27
CA THR A 184 7.95 -11.99 -1.86
C THR A 184 8.84 -12.60 -0.79
N PHE A 185 10.15 -12.43 -0.94
CA PHE A 185 11.11 -12.84 0.07
C PHE A 185 10.90 -12.08 1.38
N ALA A 186 10.81 -10.76 1.34
CA ALA A 186 10.62 -9.93 2.52
C ALA A 186 9.32 -10.27 3.27
N GLU A 187 8.24 -10.61 2.56
CA GLU A 187 6.96 -11.06 3.14
C GLU A 187 7.11 -12.31 4.01
N ASN A 188 8.03 -13.21 3.67
CA ASN A 188 8.25 -14.46 4.41
C ASN A 188 9.08 -14.27 5.69
N TYR A 189 9.93 -13.23 5.74
CA TYR A 189 10.89 -13.07 6.83
C TYR A 189 10.64 -11.85 7.71
N PHE A 190 10.01 -10.80 7.19
CA PHE A 190 9.79 -9.58 7.94
C PHE A 190 8.31 -9.31 8.19
N LYS A 191 8.01 -8.90 9.41
CA LYS A 191 6.63 -8.57 9.82
C LYS A 191 6.19 -7.22 9.25
N THR A 192 7.11 -6.26 9.26
CA THR A 192 6.91 -4.90 8.75
C THR A 192 8.11 -4.54 7.90
N PHE A 193 7.88 -4.17 6.65
CA PHE A 193 8.94 -3.77 5.74
C PHE A 193 8.39 -2.88 4.63
N CYS A 194 9.29 -2.13 3.98
CA CYS A 194 9.02 -1.34 2.78
C CYS A 194 10.20 -1.46 1.82
N LEU A 195 9.91 -1.60 0.53
CA LEU A 195 10.91 -1.61 -0.53
C LEU A 195 10.84 -0.31 -1.32
N PHE A 196 11.98 0.36 -1.44
CA PHE A 196 12.13 1.62 -2.12
C PHE A 196 13.05 1.46 -3.32
N ARG A 197 12.74 2.15 -4.41
CA ARG A 197 13.65 2.34 -5.53
C ARG A 197 14.28 3.72 -5.40
N LEU A 198 15.57 3.76 -5.08
CA LEU A 198 16.31 5.01 -4.91
C LEU A 198 16.74 5.58 -6.26
N GLN A 199 17.18 4.71 -7.17
CA GLN A 199 17.61 5.04 -8.54
C GLN A 199 17.20 3.90 -9.49
N ASP A 200 17.48 4.03 -10.75
CA ASP A 200 17.12 3.01 -11.76
C ASP A 200 17.86 1.67 -11.57
N ASP A 201 18.95 1.67 -10.83
CA ASP A 201 19.81 0.52 -10.52
C ASP A 201 19.93 0.24 -9.02
N LYS A 202 19.15 0.93 -8.15
CA LYS A 202 19.30 0.83 -6.70
C LYS A 202 17.97 0.64 -5.99
N LEU A 203 17.97 -0.30 -5.05
CA LEU A 203 16.86 -0.56 -4.14
C LEU A 203 17.30 -0.39 -2.69
N ALA A 204 16.36 -0.02 -1.82
CA ALA A 204 16.52 -0.04 -0.38
C ALA A 204 15.34 -0.76 0.26
N LEU A 205 15.61 -1.78 1.04
CA LEU A 205 14.63 -2.50 1.84
C LEU A 205 14.76 -2.05 3.29
N VAL A 206 13.74 -1.36 3.80
CA VAL A 206 13.64 -0.99 5.21
C VAL A 206 12.76 -1.99 5.92
N TYR A 207 13.20 -2.53 7.05
CA TYR A 207 12.43 -3.49 7.83
C TYR A 207 12.61 -3.25 9.33
N GLN A 208 11.56 -3.55 10.10
CA GLN A 208 11.62 -3.48 11.54
C GLN A 208 12.52 -4.60 12.07
N ARG A 209 13.46 -4.25 12.95
CA ARG A 209 14.40 -5.18 13.53
C ARG A 209 13.69 -6.28 14.31
N LEU A 210 14.12 -7.52 14.09
CA LEU A 210 13.60 -8.71 14.75
C LEU A 210 14.56 -9.15 15.84
N SER A 211 14.12 -10.08 16.71
CA SER A 211 15.02 -10.69 17.69
C SER A 211 16.25 -11.29 17.01
N ASN A 212 17.42 -11.17 17.63
CA ASN A 212 18.75 -11.53 17.09
C ASN A 212 18.83 -12.88 16.35
N LYS A 213 18.02 -13.88 16.72
CA LYS A 213 18.05 -15.22 16.09
C LYS A 213 17.30 -15.25 14.76
N ALA A 214 16.16 -14.57 14.68
CA ALA A 214 15.37 -14.45 13.45
C ALA A 214 16.08 -13.56 12.42
N GLU A 215 16.78 -12.53 12.88
CA GLU A 215 17.55 -11.62 12.06
C GLU A 215 18.74 -12.29 11.38
N LYS A 216 19.54 -13.11 12.12
CA LYS A 216 20.65 -13.88 11.54
C LYS A 216 20.20 -14.85 10.46
N ASN A 217 19.09 -15.55 10.68
CA ASN A 217 18.50 -16.44 9.69
C ASN A 217 17.95 -15.69 8.49
N GLY A 218 17.31 -14.55 8.73
CA GLY A 218 16.81 -13.66 7.67
C GLY A 218 17.94 -13.16 6.78
N LYS A 219 18.99 -12.60 7.35
CA LYS A 219 20.18 -12.10 6.61
C LYS A 219 20.81 -13.18 5.74
N TYR A 220 21.05 -14.36 6.28
CA TYR A 220 21.65 -15.47 5.53
C TYR A 220 20.77 -15.91 4.35
N ASN A 221 19.47 -15.97 4.55
CA ASN A 221 18.54 -16.37 3.52
C ASN A 221 18.34 -15.25 2.46
N ILE A 222 18.37 -13.97 2.86
CA ILE A 222 18.40 -12.83 1.94
C ILE A 222 19.60 -12.96 1.01
N GLN A 223 20.79 -13.11 1.57
CA GLN A 223 22.00 -13.21 0.78
C GLN A 223 21.90 -14.36 -0.22
N LYS A 224 21.55 -15.58 0.21
CA LYS A 224 21.40 -16.72 -0.68
C LYS A 224 20.34 -16.54 -1.77
N THR A 225 19.19 -15.99 -1.42
CA THR A 225 18.12 -15.76 -2.40
C THR A 225 18.55 -14.70 -3.40
N PHE A 226 19.22 -13.66 -2.92
CA PHE A 226 19.73 -12.59 -3.72
C PHE A 226 20.82 -13.06 -4.70
N GLU A 227 21.80 -13.81 -4.21
CA GLU A 227 22.84 -14.44 -5.02
C GLU A 227 22.25 -15.34 -6.11
N ARG A 228 21.25 -16.15 -5.76
CA ARG A 228 20.56 -17.01 -6.73
C ARG A 228 19.87 -16.21 -7.81
N VAL A 229 19.03 -15.22 -7.46
CA VAL A 229 18.28 -14.41 -8.43
C VAL A 229 19.22 -13.59 -9.30
N CYS A 230 20.24 -12.97 -8.74
CA CYS A 230 21.23 -12.23 -9.51
C CYS A 230 22.00 -13.16 -10.48
N LYS A 231 22.32 -14.36 -10.03
CA LYS A 231 23.01 -15.35 -10.89
C LYS A 231 22.10 -15.87 -12.02
N GLU A 232 20.82 -16.11 -11.74
CA GLU A 232 19.83 -16.53 -12.75
C GLU A 232 19.65 -15.48 -13.85
N HIS A 233 19.74 -14.19 -13.49
CA HIS A 233 19.62 -13.07 -14.42
C HIS A 233 20.97 -12.54 -14.94
N GLY A 234 22.08 -13.11 -14.53
CA GLY A 234 23.42 -12.66 -14.93
C GLY A 234 23.78 -11.25 -14.44
N LEU A 235 23.20 -10.83 -13.29
CA LEU A 235 23.35 -9.49 -12.74
C LEU A 235 24.50 -9.41 -11.75
N GLY A 236 25.33 -8.36 -11.89
CA GLY A 236 26.19 -7.91 -10.81
C GLY A 236 25.37 -7.29 -9.68
N TYR A 237 25.80 -7.47 -8.44
CA TYR A 237 25.11 -6.89 -7.28
C TYR A 237 26.11 -6.39 -6.24
N ARG A 238 25.67 -5.44 -5.43
CA ARG A 238 26.32 -4.99 -4.20
C ARG A 238 25.25 -4.88 -3.12
N VAL A 239 25.57 -5.28 -1.89
CA VAL A 239 24.62 -5.18 -0.78
C VAL A 239 25.31 -4.56 0.42
N LEU A 240 24.66 -3.56 1.01
CA LEU A 240 25.05 -2.93 2.25
C LEU A 240 23.92 -3.03 3.25
N ILE A 241 24.17 -3.61 4.42
CA ILE A 241 23.22 -3.70 5.52
C ILE A 241 23.61 -2.67 6.58
N ALA A 242 22.71 -1.76 6.89
CA ALA A 242 22.86 -0.75 7.92
C ALA A 242 21.76 -0.89 8.98
N HIS A 243 22.13 -0.67 10.24
CA HIS A 243 21.19 -0.70 11.36
C HIS A 243 20.99 0.71 11.88
N ALA A 244 19.75 1.10 12.14
CA ALA A 244 19.44 2.34 12.84
C ALA A 244 20.02 2.26 14.26
N ASP A 245 20.73 3.28 14.62
CA ASP A 245 21.23 3.50 15.95
C ASP A 245 21.31 5.02 16.22
N ASP A 246 21.89 5.38 17.37
CA ASP A 246 22.01 6.79 17.77
C ASP A 246 22.82 7.68 16.80
N ARG A 247 23.51 7.10 15.82
CA ARG A 247 24.35 7.81 14.85
C ARG A 247 23.74 7.91 13.46
N LEU A 248 22.80 7.02 13.10
CA LEU A 248 22.15 7.00 11.80
C LEU A 248 20.66 7.36 11.98
N ARG A 249 20.35 8.64 12.09
CA ARG A 249 18.99 9.14 12.32
C ARG A 249 18.45 9.97 11.16
N GLU A 250 19.34 10.59 10.38
CA GLU A 250 18.94 11.48 9.31
C GLU A 250 18.93 10.76 7.94
N ALA A 251 17.96 11.10 7.11
CA ALA A 251 17.86 10.57 5.76
C ALA A 251 19.11 10.84 4.91
N GLY A 252 19.80 11.97 5.15
CA GLY A 252 21.06 12.31 4.49
C GLY A 252 22.19 11.34 4.79
N GLU A 253 22.25 10.77 5.99
CA GLU A 253 23.26 9.80 6.38
C GLU A 253 23.06 8.47 5.65
N TYR A 254 21.80 8.04 5.48
CA TYR A 254 21.47 6.85 4.69
C TYR A 254 21.76 7.02 3.21
N LEU A 255 21.61 8.23 2.66
CA LEU A 255 21.99 8.52 1.28
C LEU A 255 23.51 8.47 1.09
N ALA A 256 24.30 8.97 2.07
CA ALA A 256 25.76 8.86 2.06
C ALA A 256 26.21 7.38 2.12
N LEU A 257 25.50 6.51 2.84
CA LEU A 257 25.76 5.07 2.83
C LEU A 257 25.55 4.43 1.46
N ASN A 258 24.60 4.93 0.69
CA ASN A 258 24.38 4.46 -0.67
C ASN A 258 25.55 4.83 -1.60
N GLU A 259 26.13 6.01 -1.45
CA GLU A 259 27.37 6.41 -2.15
C GLU A 259 28.57 5.57 -1.69
N PHE A 260 28.71 5.36 -0.39
CA PHE A 260 29.73 4.46 0.17
C PHE A 260 29.64 3.04 -0.43
N MET A 261 28.45 2.51 -0.61
CA MET A 261 28.24 1.19 -1.22
C MET A 261 28.83 1.14 -2.63
N GLU A 262 28.65 2.20 -3.44
CA GLU A 262 29.18 2.26 -4.78
C GLU A 262 30.70 2.31 -4.82
N GLU A 263 31.29 3.13 -3.97
CA GLU A 263 32.74 3.37 -3.99
C GLU A 263 33.55 2.24 -3.35
N LYS A 264 33.05 1.66 -2.27
CA LYS A 264 33.84 0.78 -1.40
C LYS A 264 33.48 -0.69 -1.48
N ILE A 265 32.28 -1.04 -1.92
CA ILE A 265 31.83 -2.44 -1.95
C ILE A 265 32.07 -3.02 -3.35
N PRO A 266 32.87 -4.09 -3.48
CA PRO A 266 33.07 -4.75 -4.78
C PRO A 266 31.78 -5.44 -5.25
N VAL A 267 31.65 -5.59 -6.58
CA VAL A 267 30.54 -6.34 -7.18
C VAL A 267 30.60 -7.80 -6.72
N GLY A 268 29.44 -8.34 -6.34
CA GLY A 268 29.29 -9.69 -5.79
C GLY A 268 29.50 -9.78 -4.28
N ALA A 269 29.67 -8.65 -3.57
CA ALA A 269 29.90 -8.65 -2.14
C ALA A 269 28.66 -8.15 -1.36
N VAL A 270 28.53 -8.69 -0.15
CA VAL A 270 27.60 -8.24 0.89
C VAL A 270 28.41 -7.70 2.05
N TYR A 271 28.15 -6.47 2.45
CA TYR A 271 28.81 -5.80 3.54
C TYR A 271 27.79 -5.42 4.63
N GLU A 272 28.10 -5.74 5.88
CA GLU A 272 27.32 -5.30 7.02
C GLU A 272 28.09 -4.21 7.75
N LEU A 273 27.46 -3.04 7.88
CA LEU A 273 28.05 -1.93 8.61
C LEU A 273 27.95 -2.24 10.10
N SER A 274 29.06 -2.69 10.68
CA SER A 274 29.19 -2.77 12.14
C SER A 274 29.75 -1.46 12.64
N LEU A 275 29.12 -0.89 13.67
CA LEU A 275 29.40 0.40 14.30
C LEU A 275 30.84 0.65 14.78
N ILE A 276 31.70 -0.31 14.63
CA ILE A 276 33.11 -0.25 15.11
C ILE A 276 34.02 0.46 14.09
N HIS A 277 33.52 0.76 12.87
CA HIS A 277 34.37 1.21 11.75
C HIS A 277 34.01 2.60 11.15
N ILE A 278 33.20 3.43 11.84
CA ILE A 278 33.00 4.83 11.42
C ILE A 278 33.66 5.78 12.41
#